data_57bcd8880b437f6fbcd7dfe1487fbeb4
#
_entry.id   57bcd8880b437f6fbcd7dfe1487fbeb4
#
_cell.length_a   1.000
_cell.length_b   1.000
_cell.length_c   1.000
_cell.angle_alpha   90.00
_cell.angle_beta   90.00
_cell.angle_gamma   90.00
#
_symmetry.space_group_name_H-M   'P 1'
#
loop_
_entity.id
_entity.type
_entity.pdbx_description
1 polymer ?
#
loop_
_entity_poly.entity_id
_entity_poly.type
_entity_poly.pdbx_seq_one_letter_code
_entity_poly.pdbx_strand_id
1 'polypeptide(L)'
;MKTSKLKILMVSTEYPPMQGGVGRYTFNLVQALRSFNIEVYVCSGNEGDGDYKGLYPYNTDNSDILLKVSEKIDPDIVHIQMEYGLYGLSLKSLLPGKITTSLDNFYSKYDKPIITTFHSSYDFKQWLNLASNSQNKLNIKKIPEYWKRIINYRSFHELNNRIFRKSSASIVCSKYLSKFIPGCKVIYHGANSYFSQPVSKEVARVKLSLPLNSKIALAQGFFNPTKGWDIISRMEIPDDWVIVLNHSNFHYSKHNFNIDIVNSKTRNKIINLDKNFLSEYELSLLFYASDIVILPYKVCSGSGVMFDAIGHGRPFIASNLNFFKEFNDMNLGITVERKADKFVNAIGYVDKNYLYYLSNIEKFKGNLDWNIIAEQHLKIYNNTTIRSSYIPNPVKDDPILIRS
;
A
#
# COMPACT_ATOMS: atom_id res chain seq x y z
N MET A 1 -36.55 -2.81 18.67
CA MET A 1 -35.66 -3.78 18.00
C MET A 1 -34.24 -3.35 18.30
N LYS A 2 -33.41 -4.18 18.95
CA LYS A 2 -31.96 -3.93 19.02
C LYS A 2 -31.43 -4.08 17.60
N THR A 3 -31.07 -2.99 16.94
CA THR A 3 -30.31 -3.06 15.68
C THR A 3 -29.01 -3.78 16.01
N SER A 4 -28.83 -4.98 15.47
CA SER A 4 -27.55 -5.70 15.60
C SER A 4 -26.43 -4.80 15.03
N LYS A 5 -25.29 -4.74 15.72
CA LYS A 5 -24.13 -4.01 15.22
C LYS A 5 -23.68 -4.64 13.90
N LEU A 6 -23.31 -3.80 12.94
CA LEU A 6 -22.70 -4.26 11.69
C LEU A 6 -21.43 -5.06 11.99
N LYS A 7 -21.34 -6.26 11.46
CA LYS A 7 -20.25 -7.21 11.73
C LYS A 7 -19.38 -7.39 10.48
N ILE A 8 -18.12 -7.02 10.58
CA ILE A 8 -17.14 -7.07 9.48
C ILE A 8 -16.06 -8.10 9.79
N LEU A 9 -15.76 -8.98 8.84
CA LEU A 9 -14.53 -9.79 8.84
C LEU A 9 -13.50 -9.11 7.94
N MET A 10 -12.48 -8.49 8.53
CA MET A 10 -11.33 -7.91 7.84
C MET A 10 -10.29 -9.00 7.55
N VAL A 11 -9.82 -9.11 6.31
CA VAL A 11 -8.90 -10.17 5.86
C VAL A 11 -7.60 -9.56 5.35
N SER A 12 -6.48 -9.91 5.99
CA SER A 12 -5.14 -9.51 5.55
C SER A 12 -4.10 -10.51 6.06
N THR A 13 -3.25 -11.07 5.20
CA THR A 13 -2.16 -11.94 5.65
C THR A 13 -1.13 -11.18 6.48
N GLU A 14 -0.89 -9.90 6.19
CA GLU A 14 -0.10 -9.00 7.03
C GLU A 14 -0.99 -8.34 8.08
N TYR A 15 -0.61 -8.40 9.34
CA TYR A 15 -1.24 -7.67 10.45
C TYR A 15 -0.24 -7.56 11.60
N PRO A 16 -0.17 -6.44 12.34
CA PRO A 16 0.78 -6.32 13.46
C PRO A 16 0.68 -7.48 14.48
N PRO A 17 1.79 -7.89 15.11
CA PRO A 17 3.13 -7.32 15.06
C PRO A 17 3.91 -7.64 13.78
N MET A 18 3.35 -8.45 12.88
CA MET A 18 3.93 -8.68 11.56
C MET A 18 4.01 -7.38 10.78
N GLN A 19 5.20 -7.07 10.30
CA GLN A 19 5.51 -5.79 9.71
C GLN A 19 5.25 -5.79 8.21
N GLY A 20 4.41 -4.86 7.74
CA GLY A 20 4.07 -4.72 6.32
C GLY A 20 3.22 -3.49 6.06
N GLY A 21 3.29 -2.99 4.84
CA GLY A 21 2.54 -1.78 4.46
C GLY A 21 1.03 -2.00 4.47
N VAL A 22 0.58 -3.16 3.98
CA VAL A 22 -0.85 -3.54 3.99
C VAL A 22 -1.30 -3.85 5.41
N GLY A 23 -0.44 -4.49 6.21
CA GLY A 23 -0.72 -4.78 7.62
C GLY A 23 -0.93 -3.50 8.43
N ARG A 24 -0.06 -2.50 8.27
CA ARG A 24 -0.18 -1.20 8.93
C ARG A 24 -1.46 -0.46 8.48
N TYR A 25 -1.75 -0.44 7.18
CA TYR A 25 -3.00 0.11 6.65
C TYR A 25 -4.22 -0.57 7.29
N THR A 26 -4.23 -1.90 7.28
CA THR A 26 -5.35 -2.70 7.80
C THR A 26 -5.56 -2.43 9.29
N PHE A 27 -4.48 -2.38 10.07
CA PHE A 27 -4.54 -2.09 11.50
C PHE A 27 -5.17 -0.73 11.78
N ASN A 28 -4.66 0.33 11.15
CA ASN A 28 -5.17 1.68 11.35
C ASN A 28 -6.63 1.82 10.92
N LEU A 29 -7.02 1.22 9.80
CA LEU A 29 -8.42 1.18 9.36
C LEU A 29 -9.31 0.45 10.37
N VAL A 30 -8.87 -0.70 10.88
CA VAL A 30 -9.62 -1.48 11.88
C VAL A 30 -9.79 -0.69 13.18
N GLN A 31 -8.73 -0.02 13.67
CA GLN A 31 -8.82 0.82 14.87
C GLN A 31 -9.83 1.97 14.66
N ALA A 32 -9.77 2.65 13.53
CA ALA A 32 -10.70 3.71 13.21
C ALA A 32 -12.15 3.19 13.06
N LEU A 33 -12.36 2.06 12.39
CA LEU A 33 -13.70 1.45 12.26
C LEU A 33 -14.29 1.03 13.62
N ARG A 34 -13.49 0.48 14.51
CA ARG A 34 -13.93 0.07 15.86
C ARG A 34 -14.43 1.25 16.70
N SER A 35 -13.97 2.49 16.42
CA SER A 35 -14.49 3.69 17.09
C SER A 35 -15.93 4.06 16.70
N PHE A 36 -16.46 3.52 15.59
CA PHE A 36 -17.80 3.79 15.06
C PHE A 36 -18.88 2.79 15.53
N ASN A 37 -18.64 2.08 16.63
CA ASN A 37 -19.62 1.15 17.21
C ASN A 37 -20.01 -0.01 16.26
N ILE A 38 -19.10 -0.49 15.44
CA ILE A 38 -19.22 -1.71 14.63
C ILE A 38 -18.36 -2.84 15.19
N GLU A 39 -18.69 -4.07 14.88
CA GLU A 39 -17.88 -5.23 15.24
C GLU A 39 -16.93 -5.55 14.10
N VAL A 40 -15.61 -5.47 14.35
CA VAL A 40 -14.59 -5.82 13.37
C VAL A 40 -13.74 -6.94 13.91
N TYR A 41 -13.82 -8.10 13.25
CA TYR A 41 -12.95 -9.25 13.44
C TYR A 41 -11.86 -9.23 12.37
N VAL A 42 -10.66 -9.66 12.73
CA VAL A 42 -9.53 -9.72 11.81
C VAL A 42 -9.09 -11.17 11.62
N CYS A 43 -9.02 -11.61 10.36
CA CYS A 43 -8.35 -12.86 9.98
C CYS A 43 -6.98 -12.55 9.38
N SER A 44 -5.91 -12.99 10.04
CA SER A 44 -4.53 -12.65 9.69
C SER A 44 -3.63 -13.87 9.44
N GLY A 45 -2.38 -13.59 9.08
CA GLY A 45 -1.31 -14.59 9.11
C GLY A 45 -1.01 -15.06 10.54
N ASN A 46 -0.28 -16.17 10.67
CA ASN A 46 0.08 -16.76 11.96
C ASN A 46 0.86 -15.80 12.87
N GLU A 47 1.68 -14.95 12.29
CA GLU A 47 2.53 -13.99 13.01
C GLU A 47 1.80 -12.68 13.36
N GLY A 48 0.60 -12.48 12.84
CA GLY A 48 -0.25 -11.33 13.18
C GLY A 48 -1.13 -11.60 14.40
N ASP A 49 -1.54 -10.53 15.11
CA ASP A 49 -2.45 -10.60 16.24
C ASP A 49 -3.92 -10.37 15.83
N GLY A 50 -4.34 -11.00 14.71
CA GLY A 50 -5.74 -11.06 14.34
C GLY A 50 -6.55 -11.96 15.26
N ASP A 51 -7.88 -11.74 15.32
CA ASP A 51 -8.82 -12.56 16.10
C ASP A 51 -8.84 -14.01 15.63
N TYR A 52 -8.53 -14.24 14.34
CA TYR A 52 -8.36 -15.53 13.69
C TYR A 52 -7.04 -15.53 12.93
N LYS A 53 -6.34 -16.67 12.93
CA LYS A 53 -5.01 -16.81 12.32
C LYS A 53 -4.99 -17.96 11.33
N GLY A 54 -3.93 -18.06 10.53
CA GLY A 54 -3.68 -19.22 9.64
C GLY A 54 -3.46 -18.84 8.19
N LEU A 55 -3.67 -17.58 7.81
CA LEU A 55 -3.38 -17.15 6.44
C LEU A 55 -1.88 -17.11 6.18
N TYR A 56 -1.49 -17.48 4.97
CA TYR A 56 -0.09 -17.41 4.54
C TYR A 56 -0.02 -17.13 3.02
N PRO A 57 0.93 -16.33 2.53
CA PRO A 57 0.94 -15.87 1.13
C PRO A 57 0.81 -16.93 0.06
N TYR A 58 1.41 -18.07 0.25
CA TYR A 58 1.42 -19.17 -0.75
C TYR A 58 0.62 -20.40 -0.30
N ASN A 59 -0.17 -20.26 0.76
CA ASN A 59 -0.98 -21.37 1.27
C ASN A 59 -2.21 -21.58 0.39
N THR A 60 -2.36 -22.76 -0.17
CA THR A 60 -3.52 -23.16 -0.98
C THR A 60 -4.80 -23.21 -0.15
N ASP A 61 -4.70 -23.40 1.16
CA ASP A 61 -5.82 -23.58 2.09
C ASP A 61 -6.43 -22.26 2.58
N ASN A 62 -5.87 -21.10 2.19
CA ASN A 62 -6.38 -19.79 2.60
C ASN A 62 -7.90 -19.63 2.34
N SER A 63 -8.39 -20.14 1.21
CA SER A 63 -9.83 -20.13 0.90
C SER A 63 -10.66 -20.94 1.90
N ASP A 64 -10.21 -22.13 2.27
CA ASP A 64 -10.93 -23.00 3.19
C ASP A 64 -10.87 -22.48 4.64
N ILE A 65 -9.73 -21.89 5.03
CA ILE A 65 -9.59 -21.18 6.30
C ILE A 65 -10.63 -20.04 6.39
N LEU A 66 -10.72 -19.20 5.35
CA LEU A 66 -11.65 -18.10 5.32
C LEU A 66 -13.11 -18.55 5.32
N LEU A 67 -13.47 -19.60 4.60
CA LEU A 67 -14.82 -20.16 4.62
C LEU A 67 -15.20 -20.60 6.04
N LYS A 68 -14.33 -21.37 6.73
CA LYS A 68 -14.57 -21.82 8.12
C LYS A 68 -14.67 -20.65 9.10
N VAL A 69 -13.82 -19.63 8.97
CA VAL A 69 -13.84 -18.44 9.82
C VAL A 69 -15.12 -17.64 9.56
N SER A 70 -15.51 -17.48 8.29
CA SER A 70 -16.75 -16.78 7.92
C SER A 70 -18.00 -17.50 8.42
N GLU A 71 -18.05 -18.82 8.36
CA GLU A 71 -19.14 -19.63 8.92
C GLU A 71 -19.24 -19.45 10.44
N LYS A 72 -18.12 -19.44 11.15
CA LYS A 72 -18.08 -19.27 12.61
C LYS A 72 -18.50 -17.88 13.07
N ILE A 73 -18.07 -16.82 12.36
CA ILE A 73 -18.35 -15.42 12.72
C ILE A 73 -19.73 -15.00 12.24
N ASP A 74 -20.16 -15.52 11.10
CA ASP A 74 -21.34 -15.08 10.37
C ASP A 74 -21.35 -13.57 10.11
N PRO A 75 -20.34 -13.00 9.41
CA PRO A 75 -20.23 -11.56 9.20
C PRO A 75 -21.26 -11.06 8.19
N ASP A 76 -21.66 -9.80 8.31
CA ASP A 76 -22.48 -9.11 7.30
C ASP A 76 -21.64 -8.83 6.02
N ILE A 77 -20.35 -8.59 6.19
CA ILE A 77 -19.41 -8.29 5.10
C ILE A 77 -18.05 -8.93 5.39
N VAL A 78 -17.45 -9.54 4.39
CA VAL A 78 -16.02 -9.88 4.38
C VAL A 78 -15.26 -8.81 3.58
N HIS A 79 -14.30 -8.13 4.20
CA HIS A 79 -13.49 -7.11 3.56
C HIS A 79 -12.05 -7.59 3.37
N ILE A 80 -11.65 -7.83 2.12
CA ILE A 80 -10.34 -8.38 1.74
C ILE A 80 -9.39 -7.25 1.35
N GLN A 81 -8.22 -7.22 1.99
CA GLN A 81 -7.10 -6.33 1.64
C GLN A 81 -6.24 -7.02 0.59
N MET A 82 -6.56 -6.77 -0.69
CA MET A 82 -5.95 -7.47 -1.81
C MET A 82 -4.59 -6.85 -2.19
N GLU A 83 -3.52 -7.59 -1.92
CA GLU A 83 -2.19 -7.39 -2.47
C GLU A 83 -1.69 -8.74 -3.00
N TYR A 84 -1.33 -8.82 -4.26
CA TYR A 84 -1.06 -10.09 -4.94
C TYR A 84 0.09 -10.87 -4.31
N GLY A 85 1.11 -10.17 -3.78
CA GLY A 85 2.20 -10.78 -3.05
C GLY A 85 1.77 -11.50 -1.77
N LEU A 86 0.66 -11.06 -1.18
CA LEU A 86 0.13 -11.60 0.07
C LEU A 86 -0.77 -12.84 -0.12
N TYR A 87 -1.18 -13.14 -1.36
CA TYR A 87 -2.08 -14.28 -1.64
C TYR A 87 -1.54 -15.20 -2.74
N GLY A 88 -0.24 -15.10 -3.03
CA GLY A 88 0.44 -16.05 -3.89
C GLY A 88 0.02 -15.99 -5.36
N LEU A 89 0.38 -14.90 -6.06
CA LEU A 89 0.14 -14.78 -7.49
C LEU A 89 0.84 -15.91 -8.27
N SER A 90 0.09 -16.75 -8.95
CA SER A 90 0.63 -17.86 -9.73
C SER A 90 1.09 -17.42 -11.12
N LEU A 91 2.41 -17.25 -11.29
CA LEU A 91 3.07 -16.98 -12.58
C LEU A 91 3.97 -18.16 -13.02
N LYS A 92 3.50 -19.39 -12.83
CA LYS A 92 4.34 -20.59 -12.98
C LYS A 92 4.61 -20.96 -14.45
N SER A 93 3.72 -20.63 -15.38
CA SER A 93 3.83 -21.08 -16.78
C SER A 93 4.61 -20.10 -17.65
N LEU A 94 5.39 -20.63 -18.61
CA LEU A 94 5.97 -19.88 -19.73
C LEU A 94 4.97 -19.69 -20.89
N LEU A 95 3.79 -20.27 -20.78
CA LEU A 95 2.69 -20.13 -21.74
C LEU A 95 1.59 -19.24 -21.14
N PRO A 96 0.79 -18.54 -21.97
CA PRO A 96 -0.38 -17.83 -21.50
C PRO A 96 -1.30 -18.78 -20.74
N GLY A 97 -1.79 -18.32 -19.60
CA GLY A 97 -2.65 -19.16 -18.77
C GLY A 97 -3.44 -18.35 -17.74
N LYS A 98 -4.38 -19.02 -17.09
CA LYS A 98 -5.16 -18.42 -16.01
C LYS A 98 -4.24 -18.16 -14.82
N ILE A 99 -4.11 -16.90 -14.44
CA ILE A 99 -3.48 -16.50 -13.19
C ILE A 99 -4.50 -16.60 -12.06
N THR A 100 -4.08 -17.17 -10.94
CA THR A 100 -4.90 -17.38 -9.75
C THR A 100 -4.19 -16.91 -8.50
N THR A 101 -4.97 -16.71 -7.43
CA THR A 101 -4.50 -16.50 -6.07
C THR A 101 -5.04 -17.61 -5.17
N SER A 102 -4.55 -17.71 -3.95
CA SER A 102 -5.08 -18.64 -2.94
C SER A 102 -6.51 -18.31 -2.49
N LEU A 103 -7.07 -17.18 -2.92
CA LEU A 103 -8.44 -16.75 -2.60
C LEU A 103 -9.46 -17.01 -3.71
N ASP A 104 -9.06 -17.49 -4.88
CA ASP A 104 -9.98 -17.71 -6.02
C ASP A 104 -11.17 -18.60 -5.64
N ASN A 105 -10.94 -19.65 -4.85
CA ASN A 105 -11.97 -20.56 -4.37
C ASN A 105 -12.92 -19.88 -3.37
N PHE A 106 -12.41 -19.04 -2.47
CA PHE A 106 -13.23 -18.24 -1.56
C PHE A 106 -14.16 -17.30 -2.33
N TYR A 107 -13.64 -16.50 -3.27
CA TYR A 107 -14.45 -15.61 -4.11
C TYR A 107 -15.52 -16.35 -4.92
N SER A 108 -15.32 -17.63 -5.23
CA SER A 108 -16.29 -18.41 -6.02
C SER A 108 -17.38 -19.05 -5.16
N LYS A 109 -17.10 -19.43 -3.89
CA LYS A 109 -17.98 -20.19 -3.03
C LYS A 109 -18.74 -19.35 -2.00
N TYR A 110 -18.16 -18.20 -1.59
CA TYR A 110 -18.78 -17.37 -0.58
C TYR A 110 -19.93 -16.56 -1.18
N ASP A 111 -21.10 -16.63 -0.56
CA ASP A 111 -22.37 -16.11 -1.07
C ASP A 111 -22.81 -14.77 -0.46
N LYS A 112 -22.18 -14.37 0.66
CA LYS A 112 -22.46 -13.08 1.29
C LYS A 112 -21.58 -11.96 0.72
N PRO A 113 -21.87 -10.66 1.03
CA PRO A 113 -21.14 -9.53 0.50
C PRO A 113 -19.63 -9.60 0.75
N ILE A 114 -18.83 -9.45 -0.32
CA ILE A 114 -17.40 -9.27 -0.27
C ILE A 114 -17.07 -7.86 -0.72
N ILE A 115 -16.25 -7.16 0.06
CA ILE A 115 -15.62 -5.90 -0.36
C ILE A 115 -14.13 -6.16 -0.54
N THR A 116 -13.56 -5.62 -1.60
CA THR A 116 -12.12 -5.79 -1.88
C THR A 116 -11.44 -4.43 -2.00
N THR A 117 -10.45 -4.16 -1.16
CA THR A 117 -9.50 -3.06 -1.37
C THR A 117 -8.29 -3.57 -2.15
N PHE A 118 -8.08 -3.04 -3.36
CA PHE A 118 -6.92 -3.36 -4.18
C PHE A 118 -5.78 -2.39 -3.85
N HIS A 119 -4.69 -2.91 -3.31
CA HIS A 119 -3.50 -2.13 -2.95
C HIS A 119 -2.54 -1.93 -4.11
N SER A 120 -2.59 -2.78 -5.13
CA SER A 120 -1.75 -2.66 -6.32
C SER A 120 -2.46 -3.06 -7.61
N SER A 121 -2.06 -2.44 -8.68
CA SER A 121 -2.19 -2.87 -10.06
C SER A 121 -1.18 -2.09 -10.91
N TYR A 122 -0.85 -2.56 -12.10
CA TYR A 122 0.30 -2.07 -12.83
C TYR A 122 -0.03 -1.86 -14.31
N ASP A 123 0.42 -0.73 -14.88
CA ASP A 123 0.52 -0.60 -16.33
C ASP A 123 1.62 -1.54 -16.87
N PHE A 124 1.63 -1.73 -18.19
CA PHE A 124 2.54 -2.69 -18.83
C PHE A 124 4.02 -2.41 -18.52
N LYS A 125 4.44 -1.14 -18.53
CA LYS A 125 5.82 -0.74 -18.24
C LYS A 125 6.20 -1.08 -16.79
N GLN A 126 5.35 -0.76 -15.84
CA GLN A 126 5.58 -1.08 -14.43
C GLN A 126 5.55 -2.60 -14.19
N TRP A 127 4.61 -3.31 -14.82
CA TRP A 127 4.52 -4.76 -14.77
C TRP A 127 5.83 -5.44 -15.24
N LEU A 128 6.41 -4.97 -16.34
CA LEU A 128 7.72 -5.45 -16.79
C LEU A 128 8.85 -5.10 -15.82
N ASN A 129 8.82 -3.91 -15.25
CA ASN A 129 9.83 -3.45 -14.30
C ASN A 129 9.86 -4.25 -13.00
N LEU A 130 8.78 -4.96 -12.64
CA LEU A 130 8.78 -5.91 -11.52
C LEU A 130 9.73 -7.09 -11.72
N ALA A 131 10.06 -7.45 -12.99
CA ALA A 131 11.06 -8.48 -13.29
C ALA A 131 12.51 -8.00 -13.07
N SER A 132 12.73 -6.69 -13.08
CA SER A 132 14.07 -6.11 -13.05
C SER A 132 14.57 -5.87 -11.63
N ASN A 133 15.18 -6.89 -11.02
CA ASN A 133 15.81 -6.77 -9.68
C ASN A 133 17.21 -6.15 -9.70
N SER A 134 17.73 -5.67 -10.80
CA SER A 134 19.10 -5.16 -10.88
C SER A 134 19.22 -3.80 -11.57
N GLN A 135 20.25 -3.10 -11.16
CA GLN A 135 20.73 -1.85 -11.73
C GLN A 135 20.86 -1.96 -13.26
N ASN A 136 20.01 -1.25 -13.97
CA ASN A 136 20.13 -0.77 -15.36
C ASN A 136 20.79 -1.63 -16.47
N LYS A 137 21.00 -2.93 -16.33
CA LYS A 137 21.49 -3.79 -17.42
C LYS A 137 20.48 -4.89 -17.74
N LEU A 138 20.13 -5.04 -19.00
CA LEU A 138 19.47 -6.23 -19.53
C LEU A 138 20.29 -7.45 -19.15
N ASN A 139 19.85 -8.16 -18.14
CA ASN A 139 20.50 -9.38 -17.72
C ASN A 139 19.85 -10.54 -18.49
N ILE A 140 20.61 -11.17 -19.39
CA ILE A 140 20.18 -12.27 -20.24
C ILE A 140 19.55 -13.40 -19.39
N LYS A 141 20.03 -13.63 -18.17
CA LYS A 141 19.46 -14.61 -17.23
C LYS A 141 18.02 -14.33 -16.82
N LYS A 142 17.49 -13.12 -17.09
CA LYS A 142 16.13 -12.67 -16.75
C LYS A 142 15.17 -12.67 -17.94
N ILE A 143 15.63 -13.02 -19.13
CA ILE A 143 14.76 -13.09 -20.32
C ILE A 143 13.50 -13.97 -20.04
N PRO A 144 13.62 -15.15 -19.40
CA PRO A 144 12.43 -15.94 -19.08
C PRO A 144 11.42 -15.23 -18.17
N GLU A 145 11.89 -14.42 -17.22
CA GLU A 145 11.00 -13.68 -16.31
C GLU A 145 10.29 -12.52 -17.03
N TYR A 146 10.99 -11.80 -17.91
CA TYR A 146 10.37 -10.79 -18.77
C TYR A 146 9.33 -11.42 -19.69
N TRP A 147 9.66 -12.54 -20.31
CA TRP A 147 8.74 -13.29 -21.17
C TRP A 147 7.48 -13.70 -20.44
N LYS A 148 7.61 -14.30 -19.25
CA LYS A 148 6.46 -14.64 -18.39
C LYS A 148 5.57 -13.44 -18.14
N ARG A 149 6.14 -12.28 -17.88
CA ARG A 149 5.36 -11.06 -17.62
C ARG A 149 4.66 -10.55 -18.89
N ILE A 150 5.33 -10.57 -20.03
CA ILE A 150 4.71 -10.16 -21.31
C ILE A 150 3.46 -11.01 -21.58
N ILE A 151 3.61 -12.32 -21.57
CA ILE A 151 2.51 -13.24 -21.94
C ILE A 151 1.38 -13.25 -20.90
N ASN A 152 1.67 -12.97 -19.64
CA ASN A 152 0.70 -12.98 -18.55
C ASN A 152 0.13 -11.61 -18.19
N TYR A 153 0.48 -10.53 -18.90
CA TYR A 153 -0.04 -9.20 -18.60
C TYR A 153 -1.57 -9.12 -18.71
N ARG A 154 -2.12 -9.67 -19.80
CA ARG A 154 -3.57 -9.74 -20.00
C ARG A 154 -4.24 -10.59 -18.93
N SER A 155 -3.69 -11.75 -18.62
CA SER A 155 -4.24 -12.66 -17.60
C SER A 155 -4.20 -12.05 -16.19
N PHE A 156 -3.24 -11.17 -15.92
CA PHE A 156 -3.21 -10.38 -14.68
C PHE A 156 -4.39 -9.42 -14.57
N HIS A 157 -4.74 -8.71 -15.65
CA HIS A 157 -5.93 -7.85 -15.66
C HIS A 157 -7.24 -8.65 -15.68
N GLU A 158 -7.25 -9.83 -16.28
CA GLU A 158 -8.40 -10.75 -16.19
C GLU A 158 -8.61 -11.26 -14.75
N LEU A 159 -7.54 -11.47 -13.96
CA LEU A 159 -7.64 -11.75 -12.53
C LEU A 159 -8.31 -10.58 -11.78
N ASN A 160 -7.85 -9.34 -12.03
CA ASN A 160 -8.47 -8.15 -11.44
C ASN A 160 -9.97 -8.08 -11.74
N ASN A 161 -10.36 -8.31 -12.98
CA ASN A 161 -11.75 -8.30 -13.41
C ASN A 161 -12.57 -9.41 -12.75
N ARG A 162 -12.00 -10.61 -12.56
CA ARG A 162 -12.68 -11.71 -11.84
C ARG A 162 -12.94 -11.35 -10.40
N ILE A 163 -11.93 -10.86 -9.68
CA ILE A 163 -12.07 -10.42 -8.28
C ILE A 163 -13.09 -9.29 -8.18
N PHE A 164 -12.99 -8.28 -9.06
CA PHE A 164 -13.94 -7.16 -9.12
C PHE A 164 -15.39 -7.64 -9.27
N ARG A 165 -15.66 -8.54 -10.22
CA ARG A 165 -17.02 -9.06 -10.50
C ARG A 165 -17.58 -9.88 -9.34
N LYS A 166 -16.74 -10.46 -8.50
CA LYS A 166 -17.13 -11.23 -7.32
C LYS A 166 -17.24 -10.38 -6.06
N SER A 167 -16.78 -9.13 -6.12
CA SER A 167 -16.89 -8.17 -5.04
C SER A 167 -18.17 -7.35 -5.17
N SER A 168 -18.92 -7.24 -4.08
CA SER A 168 -20.12 -6.36 -3.99
C SER A 168 -19.75 -4.89 -4.10
N ALA A 169 -18.54 -4.54 -3.66
CA ALA A 169 -17.89 -3.26 -3.89
C ALA A 169 -16.37 -3.42 -3.94
N SER A 170 -15.70 -2.53 -4.67
CA SER A 170 -14.23 -2.49 -4.76
C SER A 170 -13.72 -1.11 -4.44
N ILE A 171 -12.59 -1.06 -3.75
CA ILE A 171 -11.92 0.16 -3.27
C ILE A 171 -10.48 0.18 -3.80
N VAL A 172 -9.97 1.36 -4.11
CA VAL A 172 -8.57 1.61 -4.47
C VAL A 172 -8.07 2.88 -3.78
N CYS A 173 -6.76 2.95 -3.53
CA CYS A 173 -6.16 4.08 -2.80
C CYS A 173 -5.72 5.26 -3.70
N SER A 174 -6.07 5.28 -4.99
CA SER A 174 -5.75 6.38 -5.91
C SER A 174 -6.61 6.36 -7.17
N LYS A 175 -6.77 7.51 -7.81
CA LYS A 175 -7.39 7.61 -9.14
C LYS A 175 -6.56 6.87 -10.21
N TYR A 176 -5.24 6.79 -10.03
CA TYR A 176 -4.41 5.98 -10.92
C TYR A 176 -4.82 4.51 -10.91
N LEU A 177 -5.02 3.92 -9.72
CA LEU A 177 -5.45 2.53 -9.60
C LEU A 177 -6.87 2.28 -10.15
N SER A 178 -7.77 3.26 -10.06
CA SER A 178 -9.14 3.11 -10.57
C SER A 178 -9.20 2.86 -12.09
N LYS A 179 -8.14 3.21 -12.82
CA LYS A 179 -8.04 2.91 -14.27
C LYS A 179 -7.96 1.41 -14.57
N PHE A 180 -7.53 0.60 -13.60
CA PHE A 180 -7.38 -0.86 -13.75
C PHE A 180 -8.54 -1.63 -13.15
N ILE A 181 -9.36 -1.00 -12.31
CA ILE A 181 -10.51 -1.59 -11.64
C ILE A 181 -11.74 -0.70 -11.91
N PRO A 182 -12.34 -0.81 -13.10
CA PRO A 182 -13.47 0.05 -13.47
C PRO A 182 -14.65 -0.11 -12.51
N GLY A 183 -15.24 1.00 -12.05
CA GLY A 183 -16.38 0.98 -11.13
C GLY A 183 -16.00 0.92 -9.66
N CYS A 184 -14.71 0.84 -9.30
CA CYS A 184 -14.27 0.93 -7.91
C CYS A 184 -14.48 2.32 -7.31
N LYS A 185 -14.47 2.41 -5.99
CA LYS A 185 -14.44 3.67 -5.23
C LYS A 185 -12.99 4.04 -4.90
N VAL A 186 -12.66 5.30 -5.03
CA VAL A 186 -11.36 5.83 -4.60
C VAL A 186 -11.49 6.32 -3.16
N ILE A 187 -10.74 5.69 -2.25
CA ILE A 187 -10.54 6.14 -0.88
C ILE A 187 -9.02 6.20 -0.66
N TYR A 188 -8.48 7.39 -0.42
CA TYR A 188 -7.04 7.54 -0.24
C TYR A 188 -6.53 6.77 0.99
N HIS A 189 -5.25 6.47 1.01
CA HIS A 189 -4.60 5.86 2.17
C HIS A 189 -4.57 6.85 3.33
N GLY A 190 -5.02 6.42 4.50
CA GLY A 190 -4.96 7.25 5.71
C GLY A 190 -3.53 7.48 6.18
N ALA A 191 -3.30 8.62 6.81
CA ALA A 191 -2.00 8.99 7.37
C ALA A 191 -2.18 10.00 8.51
N ASN A 192 -2.09 9.52 9.74
CA ASN A 192 -2.13 10.38 10.92
C ASN A 192 -0.75 10.42 11.57
N SER A 193 -0.45 11.57 12.20
CA SER A 193 0.65 11.65 13.14
C SER A 193 0.35 10.83 14.40
N TYR A 194 1.37 10.23 14.99
CA TYR A 194 1.29 9.66 16.34
C TYR A 194 0.94 10.73 17.39
N PHE A 195 1.34 11.98 17.15
CA PHE A 195 1.15 13.09 18.07
C PHE A 195 -0.16 13.82 17.75
N SER A 196 -0.92 14.18 18.80
CA SER A 196 -2.14 14.99 18.70
C SER A 196 -1.85 16.43 18.22
N GLN A 197 -0.64 16.92 18.49
CA GLN A 197 -0.15 18.22 18.01
C GLN A 197 1.18 18.04 17.28
N PRO A 198 1.47 18.82 16.24
CA PRO A 198 2.74 18.75 15.51
C PRO A 198 3.92 18.96 16.45
N VAL A 199 4.95 18.13 16.30
CA VAL A 199 6.22 18.28 17.01
C VAL A 199 7.12 19.20 16.20
N SER A 200 7.83 20.14 16.86
CA SER A 200 8.77 21.00 16.14
C SER A 200 9.93 20.17 15.55
N LYS A 201 10.47 20.67 14.46
CA LYS A 201 11.57 20.02 13.74
C LYS A 201 12.79 19.82 14.65
N GLU A 202 13.13 20.82 15.45
CA GLU A 202 14.25 20.82 16.38
C GLU A 202 14.08 19.73 17.45
N VAL A 203 12.90 19.64 18.06
CA VAL A 203 12.59 18.61 19.07
C VAL A 203 12.67 17.21 18.45
N ALA A 204 12.13 17.03 17.26
CA ALA A 204 12.18 15.74 16.55
C ALA A 204 13.64 15.33 16.24
N ARG A 205 14.47 16.29 15.78
CA ARG A 205 15.88 16.06 15.47
C ARG A 205 16.71 15.72 16.71
N VAL A 206 16.51 16.44 17.80
CA VAL A 206 17.19 16.13 19.08
C VAL A 206 16.86 14.70 19.51
N LYS A 207 15.56 14.33 19.50
CA LYS A 207 15.13 12.98 19.91
C LYS A 207 15.69 11.86 19.03
N LEU A 208 15.98 12.14 17.76
CA LEU A 208 16.55 11.18 16.82
C LEU A 208 18.07 11.31 16.64
N SER A 209 18.72 12.22 17.38
CA SER A 209 20.15 12.53 17.26
C SER A 209 20.54 12.94 15.83
N LEU A 210 19.69 13.73 15.16
CA LEU A 210 19.89 14.22 13.80
C LEU A 210 20.45 15.66 13.80
N PRO A 211 21.14 16.07 12.72
CA PRO A 211 21.72 17.41 12.62
C PRO A 211 20.67 18.52 12.73
N LEU A 212 20.96 19.53 13.53
CA LEU A 212 20.08 20.70 13.70
C LEU A 212 20.23 21.73 12.58
N ASN A 213 21.46 21.89 12.05
CA ASN A 213 21.82 22.97 11.14
C ASN A 213 21.75 22.61 9.65
N SER A 214 21.52 21.34 9.31
CA SER A 214 21.35 20.90 7.92
C SER A 214 19.89 20.68 7.59
N LYS A 215 19.51 20.89 6.33
CA LYS A 215 18.22 20.43 5.82
C LYS A 215 18.26 18.91 5.61
N ILE A 216 17.13 18.25 5.83
CA ILE A 216 17.04 16.78 5.78
C ILE A 216 16.10 16.34 4.66
N ALA A 217 16.63 15.56 3.73
CA ALA A 217 15.87 14.79 2.77
C ALA A 217 15.73 13.34 3.27
N LEU A 218 14.49 12.91 3.54
CA LEU A 218 14.21 11.57 4.05
C LEU A 218 14.01 10.57 2.92
N ALA A 219 14.70 9.45 2.97
CA ALA A 219 14.41 8.27 2.16
C ALA A 219 14.11 7.09 3.09
N GLN A 220 12.86 6.61 3.08
CA GLN A 220 12.39 5.59 4.00
C GLN A 220 11.58 4.51 3.28
N GLY A 221 11.63 3.29 3.78
CA GLY A 221 10.82 2.17 3.31
C GLY A 221 11.56 0.85 3.24
N PHE A 222 10.90 -0.16 2.66
CA PHE A 222 11.51 -1.48 2.51
C PHE A 222 12.74 -1.47 1.62
N PHE A 223 13.73 -2.28 1.98
CA PHE A 223 14.87 -2.52 1.11
C PHE A 223 14.46 -3.45 -0.03
N ASN A 224 13.96 -2.83 -1.10
CA ASN A 224 13.48 -3.52 -2.30
C ASN A 224 14.04 -2.80 -3.53
N PRO A 225 14.51 -3.52 -4.57
CA PRO A 225 15.03 -2.93 -5.81
C PRO A 225 14.06 -1.96 -6.50
N THR A 226 12.75 -2.12 -6.29
CA THR A 226 11.73 -1.21 -6.85
C THR A 226 11.71 0.15 -6.17
N LYS A 227 12.29 0.30 -4.97
CA LYS A 227 12.31 1.56 -4.20
C LYS A 227 13.38 2.56 -4.67
N GLY A 228 14.32 2.11 -5.50
CA GLY A 228 15.24 3.02 -6.19
C GLY A 228 16.43 3.52 -5.37
N TRP A 229 16.89 2.75 -4.40
CA TRP A 229 18.06 3.05 -3.57
C TRP A 229 19.33 3.33 -4.39
N ASP A 230 19.43 2.77 -5.60
CA ASP A 230 20.49 3.02 -6.58
C ASP A 230 20.54 4.46 -7.08
N ILE A 231 19.48 5.23 -7.01
CA ILE A 231 19.50 6.66 -7.34
C ILE A 231 20.13 7.44 -6.20
N ILE A 232 19.72 7.16 -4.96
CA ILE A 232 20.24 7.85 -3.78
C ILE A 232 21.75 7.68 -3.66
N SER A 233 22.27 6.47 -3.91
CA SER A 233 23.72 6.18 -3.86
C SER A 233 24.56 6.99 -4.85
N ARG A 234 23.94 7.62 -5.86
CA ARG A 234 24.62 8.39 -6.93
C ARG A 234 24.35 9.90 -6.86
N MET A 235 23.49 10.37 -5.93
CA MET A 235 23.19 11.79 -5.83
C MET A 235 24.40 12.58 -5.33
N GLU A 236 24.65 13.75 -5.89
CA GLU A 236 25.56 14.75 -5.34
C GLU A 236 24.77 15.73 -4.49
N ILE A 237 24.72 15.48 -3.18
CA ILE A 237 23.87 16.18 -2.23
C ILE A 237 24.40 17.60 -2.01
N PRO A 238 23.58 18.67 -2.07
CA PRO A 238 23.99 20.05 -1.77
C PRO A 238 24.61 20.18 -0.37
N ASP A 239 25.42 21.23 -0.16
CA ASP A 239 26.24 21.32 1.06
C ASP A 239 25.43 21.55 2.32
N ASP A 240 24.30 22.24 2.22
CA ASP A 240 23.36 22.50 3.31
C ASP A 240 22.36 21.36 3.57
N TRP A 241 22.47 20.23 2.83
CA TRP A 241 21.58 19.08 2.92
C TRP A 241 22.28 17.81 3.38
N VAL A 242 21.53 16.98 4.09
CA VAL A 242 21.85 15.57 4.37
C VAL A 242 20.68 14.67 3.93
N ILE A 243 20.98 13.43 3.57
CA ILE A 243 19.96 12.40 3.38
C ILE A 243 19.92 11.53 4.62
N VAL A 244 18.75 11.41 5.23
CA VAL A 244 18.50 10.41 6.27
C VAL A 244 17.87 9.19 5.60
N LEU A 245 18.54 8.05 5.75
CA LEU A 245 18.06 6.76 5.27
C LEU A 245 17.50 5.95 6.43
N ASN A 246 16.31 5.40 6.25
CA ASN A 246 15.82 4.30 7.07
C ASN A 246 15.23 3.22 6.17
N HIS A 247 15.89 2.10 6.07
CA HIS A 247 15.37 0.97 5.31
C HIS A 247 15.05 -0.21 6.22
N SER A 248 13.99 -0.92 5.88
CA SER A 248 13.54 -2.12 6.58
C SER A 248 13.68 -3.32 5.64
N ASN A 249 14.08 -4.46 6.17
CA ASN A 249 14.02 -5.69 5.42
C ASN A 249 12.57 -6.13 5.25
N PHE A 250 12.20 -6.57 4.06
CA PHE A 250 10.88 -7.13 3.84
C PHE A 250 10.75 -8.45 4.62
N HIS A 251 9.64 -8.66 5.29
CA HIS A 251 9.44 -9.79 6.21
C HIS A 251 9.74 -11.16 5.59
N TYR A 252 9.39 -11.35 4.31
CA TYR A 252 9.66 -12.59 3.57
C TYR A 252 11.00 -12.59 2.83
N SER A 253 11.85 -11.58 3.01
CA SER A 253 13.16 -11.51 2.34
C SER A 253 14.24 -12.17 3.18
N LYS A 254 14.94 -13.15 2.59
CA LYS A 254 16.10 -13.81 3.19
C LYS A 254 17.42 -13.07 2.97
N HIS A 255 17.41 -11.88 2.36
CA HIS A 255 18.62 -11.18 1.94
C HIS A 255 18.81 -9.90 2.75
N ASN A 256 19.95 -9.82 3.45
CA ASN A 256 20.47 -8.56 3.98
C ASN A 256 21.11 -7.80 2.82
N PHE A 257 20.54 -6.67 2.45
CA PHE A 257 21.10 -5.81 1.43
C PHE A 257 21.75 -4.58 2.09
N ASN A 258 22.93 -4.21 1.60
CA ASN A 258 23.57 -2.93 1.92
C ASN A 258 23.47 -1.98 0.73
N ILE A 259 23.30 -0.70 1.01
CA ILE A 259 23.36 0.35 -0.01
C ILE A 259 24.82 0.70 -0.23
N ASP A 260 25.39 0.24 -1.34
CA ASP A 260 26.73 0.68 -1.74
C ASP A 260 26.66 2.14 -2.20
N ILE A 261 27.20 3.04 -1.40
CA ILE A 261 27.26 4.46 -1.74
C ILE A 261 28.42 4.67 -2.70
N VAL A 262 28.08 4.84 -3.97
CA VAL A 262 29.05 4.94 -5.06
C VAL A 262 29.76 6.30 -5.06
N ASN A 263 29.06 7.37 -4.68
CA ASN A 263 29.63 8.72 -4.66
C ASN A 263 30.33 8.99 -3.32
N SER A 264 31.67 9.11 -3.34
CA SER A 264 32.47 9.36 -2.15
C SER A 264 32.16 10.71 -1.47
N LYS A 265 31.83 11.76 -2.26
CA LYS A 265 31.46 13.08 -1.74
C LYS A 265 30.13 13.03 -0.97
N THR A 266 29.24 12.15 -1.37
CA THR A 266 27.91 12.00 -0.77
C THR A 266 27.95 11.14 0.49
N ARG A 267 28.93 10.26 0.65
CA ARG A 267 29.03 9.31 1.76
C ARG A 267 28.89 9.98 3.13
N ASN A 268 29.57 11.11 3.32
CA ASN A 268 29.55 11.85 4.59
C ASN A 268 28.26 12.66 4.82
N LYS A 269 27.38 12.76 3.81
CA LYS A 269 26.10 13.45 3.87
C LYS A 269 24.91 12.49 3.99
N ILE A 270 25.16 11.19 4.08
CA ILE A 270 24.13 10.17 4.29
C ILE A 270 24.21 9.67 5.72
N ILE A 271 23.11 9.80 6.43
CA ILE A 271 22.90 9.27 7.78
C ILE A 271 22.00 8.05 7.66
N ASN A 272 22.56 6.87 7.85
CA ASN A 272 21.77 5.64 7.93
C ASN A 272 21.36 5.39 9.37
N LEU A 273 20.04 5.36 9.63
CA LEU A 273 19.53 5.07 10.98
C LEU A 273 19.67 3.60 11.36
N ASP A 274 19.78 2.72 10.35
CA ASP A 274 19.96 1.26 10.53
C ASP A 274 18.92 0.63 11.50
N LYS A 275 17.74 1.24 11.56
CA LYS A 275 16.61 0.75 12.33
C LYS A 275 15.69 -0.03 11.41
N ASN A 276 15.58 -1.33 11.64
CA ASN A 276 14.82 -2.22 10.77
C ASN A 276 13.37 -1.75 10.64
N PHE A 277 12.65 -1.60 11.76
CA PHE A 277 11.30 -1.02 11.78
C PHE A 277 11.21 0.04 12.86
N LEU A 278 10.56 1.15 12.52
CA LEU A 278 10.25 2.23 13.43
C LEU A 278 8.86 2.00 14.02
N SER A 279 8.71 2.27 15.31
CA SER A 279 7.40 2.45 15.93
C SER A 279 6.68 3.65 15.31
N GLU A 280 5.35 3.74 15.44
CA GLU A 280 4.58 4.90 14.96
C GLU A 280 5.08 6.22 15.55
N TYR A 281 5.53 6.18 16.81
CA TYR A 281 6.18 7.31 17.49
C TYR A 281 7.46 7.75 16.78
N GLU A 282 8.39 6.83 16.54
CA GLU A 282 9.67 7.11 15.87
C GLU A 282 9.48 7.52 14.42
N LEU A 283 8.53 6.87 13.73
CA LEU A 283 8.17 7.18 12.35
C LEU A 283 7.64 8.62 12.23
N SER A 284 6.73 9.03 13.11
CA SER A 284 6.23 10.40 13.13
C SER A 284 7.33 11.41 13.45
N LEU A 285 8.22 11.11 14.41
CA LEU A 285 9.38 11.95 14.68
C LEU A 285 10.27 12.10 13.44
N LEU A 286 10.49 11.01 12.70
CA LEU A 286 11.34 11.00 11.51
C LEU A 286 10.77 11.91 10.41
N PHE A 287 9.46 11.86 10.17
CA PHE A 287 8.81 12.78 9.24
C PHE A 287 8.88 14.24 9.74
N TYR A 288 8.62 14.50 11.03
CA TYR A 288 8.74 15.86 11.57
C TYR A 288 10.17 16.41 11.54
N ALA A 289 11.20 15.57 11.71
CA ALA A 289 12.61 15.94 11.60
C ALA A 289 13.01 16.33 10.17
N SER A 290 12.29 15.85 9.16
CA SER A 290 12.62 15.99 7.75
C SER A 290 12.07 17.28 7.15
N ASP A 291 12.70 17.77 6.07
CA ASP A 291 12.20 18.88 5.26
C ASP A 291 11.44 18.38 4.04
N ILE A 292 11.96 17.36 3.36
CA ILE A 292 11.36 16.75 2.17
C ILE A 292 11.49 15.22 2.24
N VAL A 293 10.68 14.51 1.44
CA VAL A 293 10.75 13.06 1.31
C VAL A 293 11.10 12.67 -0.13
N ILE A 294 12.08 11.77 -0.30
CA ILE A 294 12.57 11.33 -1.62
C ILE A 294 12.05 9.91 -1.92
N LEU A 295 11.38 9.75 -3.07
CA LEU A 295 10.74 8.52 -3.51
C LEU A 295 11.19 8.12 -4.92
N PRO A 296 12.44 7.66 -5.13
CA PRO A 296 13.02 7.40 -6.45
C PRO A 296 12.60 6.04 -7.02
N TYR A 297 11.34 5.69 -6.84
CA TYR A 297 10.80 4.37 -7.13
C TYR A 297 10.89 4.01 -8.62
N LYS A 298 11.12 2.75 -8.90
CA LYS A 298 11.04 2.15 -10.25
C LYS A 298 9.61 1.75 -10.61
N VAL A 299 8.87 1.29 -9.60
CA VAL A 299 7.50 0.82 -9.71
C VAL A 299 6.74 1.34 -8.50
N CYS A 300 5.56 1.89 -8.75
CA CYS A 300 4.67 2.35 -7.68
C CYS A 300 3.22 2.31 -8.13
N SER A 301 2.40 1.59 -7.40
CA SER A 301 0.95 1.61 -7.53
C SER A 301 0.26 2.17 -6.28
N GLY A 302 1.02 2.23 -5.16
CA GLY A 302 0.62 2.81 -3.89
C GLY A 302 1.86 3.10 -3.05
N SER A 303 1.81 4.12 -2.18
CA SER A 303 2.92 4.48 -1.31
C SER A 303 2.44 5.04 0.02
N GLY A 304 2.41 4.20 1.07
CA GLY A 304 2.15 4.66 2.43
C GLY A 304 3.13 5.75 2.86
N VAL A 305 4.41 5.63 2.50
CA VAL A 305 5.46 6.63 2.80
C VAL A 305 5.12 8.01 2.22
N MET A 306 4.57 8.08 1.00
CA MET A 306 4.12 9.36 0.42
C MET A 306 2.95 9.94 1.20
N PHE A 307 1.96 9.12 1.55
CA PHE A 307 0.82 9.58 2.34
C PHE A 307 1.25 10.01 3.74
N ASP A 308 2.17 9.26 4.39
CA ASP A 308 2.76 9.68 5.67
C ASP A 308 3.48 11.01 5.55
N ALA A 309 4.26 11.24 4.48
CA ALA A 309 4.91 12.53 4.22
C ALA A 309 3.87 13.67 4.17
N ILE A 310 2.81 13.50 3.38
CA ILE A 310 1.73 14.47 3.25
C ILE A 310 1.03 14.69 4.60
N GLY A 311 0.70 13.62 5.31
CA GLY A 311 0.05 13.67 6.63
C GLY A 311 0.86 14.43 7.69
N HIS A 312 2.20 14.42 7.57
CA HIS A 312 3.12 15.16 8.44
C HIS A 312 3.56 16.53 7.88
N GLY A 313 2.92 17.02 6.81
CA GLY A 313 3.23 18.32 6.24
C GLY A 313 4.56 18.36 5.47
N ARG A 314 4.99 17.24 4.86
CA ARG A 314 6.26 17.17 4.13
C ARG A 314 6.02 17.00 2.63
N PRO A 315 6.53 17.90 1.78
CA PRO A 315 6.47 17.71 0.34
C PRO A 315 7.36 16.54 -0.08
N PHE A 316 6.99 15.89 -1.18
CA PHE A 316 7.76 14.78 -1.73
C PHE A 316 8.41 15.12 -3.07
N ILE A 317 9.52 14.43 -3.37
CA ILE A 317 10.16 14.38 -4.68
C ILE A 317 10.12 12.92 -5.13
N ALA A 318 9.42 12.62 -6.22
CA ALA A 318 9.23 11.24 -6.66
C ALA A 318 9.66 11.01 -8.11
N SER A 319 9.88 9.76 -8.48
CA SER A 319 10.03 9.38 -9.88
C SER A 319 8.75 9.69 -10.66
N ASN A 320 8.90 10.05 -11.93
CA ASN A 320 7.81 10.37 -12.85
C ASN A 320 6.96 9.12 -13.20
N LEU A 321 6.27 8.56 -12.19
CA LEU A 321 5.33 7.44 -12.29
C LEU A 321 3.89 7.96 -12.19
N ASN A 322 2.98 7.33 -12.90
CA ASN A 322 1.59 7.78 -13.00
C ASN A 322 0.86 7.87 -11.65
N PHE A 323 1.20 7.03 -10.69
CA PHE A 323 0.70 7.13 -9.33
C PHE A 323 1.09 8.48 -8.67
N PHE A 324 2.37 8.86 -8.75
CA PHE A 324 2.85 10.10 -8.13
C PHE A 324 2.39 11.36 -8.88
N LYS A 325 2.17 11.26 -10.20
CA LYS A 325 1.64 12.39 -10.99
C LYS A 325 0.31 12.90 -10.47
N GLU A 326 -0.57 12.01 -10.01
CA GLU A 326 -1.86 12.39 -9.41
C GLU A 326 -1.68 13.41 -8.29
N PHE A 327 -0.69 13.21 -7.42
CA PHE A 327 -0.42 14.07 -6.26
C PHE A 327 0.49 15.25 -6.60
N ASN A 328 1.33 15.12 -7.63
CA ASN A 328 2.05 16.25 -8.24
C ASN A 328 1.07 17.27 -8.84
N ASP A 329 0.03 16.82 -9.53
CA ASP A 329 -1.00 17.69 -10.13
C ASP A 329 -1.83 18.41 -9.06
N MET A 330 -1.83 17.92 -7.82
CA MET A 330 -2.40 18.59 -6.64
C MET A 330 -1.39 19.51 -5.94
N ASN A 331 -0.16 19.65 -6.46
CA ASN A 331 0.94 20.41 -5.87
C ASN A 331 1.33 19.98 -4.44
N LEU A 332 1.29 18.68 -4.14
CA LEU A 332 1.70 18.12 -2.85
C LEU A 332 3.18 17.72 -2.83
N GLY A 333 3.82 17.76 -3.97
CA GLY A 333 5.21 17.44 -4.25
C GLY A 333 5.48 17.51 -5.74
N ILE A 334 6.64 17.03 -6.19
CA ILE A 334 6.97 17.03 -7.62
C ILE A 334 7.44 15.66 -8.10
N THR A 335 7.26 15.42 -9.39
CA THR A 335 7.77 14.24 -10.06
C THR A 335 8.86 14.59 -11.07
N VAL A 336 9.94 13.83 -11.08
CA VAL A 336 11.10 14.04 -11.96
C VAL A 336 11.52 12.74 -12.64
N GLU A 337 12.28 12.86 -13.74
CA GLU A 337 12.91 11.71 -14.37
C GLU A 337 13.79 10.98 -13.34
N ARG A 338 13.75 9.64 -13.35
CA ARG A 338 14.49 8.82 -12.42
C ARG A 338 15.99 8.81 -12.70
N LYS A 339 16.63 9.96 -12.45
CA LYS A 339 18.08 10.23 -12.56
C LYS A 339 18.54 11.00 -11.33
N ALA A 340 19.76 10.72 -10.86
CA ALA A 340 20.30 11.33 -9.64
C ALA A 340 20.35 12.87 -9.71
N ASP A 341 20.84 13.42 -10.82
CA ASP A 341 20.90 14.87 -11.08
C ASP A 341 19.50 15.53 -11.04
N LYS A 342 18.47 14.86 -11.55
CA LYS A 342 17.10 15.37 -11.55
C LYS A 342 16.53 15.46 -10.13
N PHE A 343 16.84 14.48 -9.29
CA PHE A 343 16.46 14.52 -7.88
C PHE A 343 17.20 15.63 -7.12
N VAL A 344 18.49 15.81 -7.37
CA VAL A 344 19.28 16.91 -6.76
C VAL A 344 18.71 18.27 -7.14
N ASN A 345 18.45 18.51 -8.43
CA ASN A 345 17.86 19.77 -8.90
C ASN A 345 16.46 20.01 -8.29
N ALA A 346 15.69 18.92 -8.12
CA ALA A 346 14.38 18.97 -7.51
C ALA A 346 14.42 19.34 -6.03
N ILE A 347 15.44 18.92 -5.28
CA ILE A 347 15.67 19.35 -3.90
C ILE A 347 15.72 20.87 -3.84
N GLY A 348 16.60 21.49 -4.63
CA GLY A 348 16.73 22.96 -4.66
C GLY A 348 15.45 23.66 -5.13
N TYR A 349 14.70 23.06 -6.07
CA TYR A 349 13.45 23.65 -6.53
C TYR A 349 12.34 23.61 -5.46
N VAL A 350 12.16 22.47 -4.79
CA VAL A 350 11.16 22.31 -3.72
C VAL A 350 11.52 23.19 -2.53
N ASP A 351 12.78 23.29 -2.18
CA ASP A 351 13.26 24.15 -1.10
C ASP A 351 12.91 25.64 -1.33
N LYS A 352 13.18 26.15 -2.54
CA LYS A 352 12.81 27.53 -2.93
C LYS A 352 11.29 27.77 -2.90
N ASN A 353 10.48 26.74 -3.14
CA ASN A 353 9.03 26.83 -3.20
C ASN A 353 8.35 26.14 -2.01
N TYR A 354 9.05 25.96 -0.89
CA TYR A 354 8.61 25.13 0.22
C TYR A 354 7.24 25.55 0.77
N LEU A 355 7.04 26.84 1.03
CA LEU A 355 5.78 27.37 1.56
C LEU A 355 4.59 27.15 0.61
N TYR A 356 4.82 27.17 -0.69
CA TYR A 356 3.79 26.85 -1.68
C TYR A 356 3.31 25.40 -1.55
N TYR A 357 4.23 24.45 -1.48
CA TYR A 357 3.88 23.04 -1.27
C TYR A 357 3.21 22.81 0.08
N LEU A 358 3.76 23.40 1.14
CA LEU A 358 3.20 23.29 2.49
C LEU A 358 1.75 23.78 2.54
N SER A 359 1.44 24.92 1.93
CA SER A 359 0.06 25.47 1.87
C SER A 359 -0.92 24.50 1.20
N ASN A 360 -0.50 23.83 0.11
CA ASN A 360 -1.35 22.84 -0.57
C ASN A 360 -1.51 21.54 0.25
N ILE A 361 -0.44 21.09 0.90
CA ILE A 361 -0.49 19.95 1.80
C ILE A 361 -1.44 20.20 2.96
N GLU A 362 -1.36 21.37 3.61
CA GLU A 362 -2.25 21.73 4.72
C GLU A 362 -3.75 21.66 4.33
N LYS A 363 -4.09 22.10 3.12
CA LYS A 363 -5.46 21.99 2.59
C LYS A 363 -5.89 20.54 2.30
N PHE A 364 -4.95 19.68 1.96
CA PHE A 364 -5.24 18.32 1.52
C PHE A 364 -5.20 17.28 2.65
N LYS A 365 -4.26 17.41 3.60
CA LYS A 365 -3.92 16.36 4.58
C LYS A 365 -5.10 15.91 5.46
N GLY A 366 -6.07 16.80 5.71
CA GLY A 366 -7.28 16.45 6.44
C GLY A 366 -8.07 15.30 5.80
N ASN A 367 -7.99 15.13 4.48
CA ASN A 367 -8.62 14.01 3.78
C ASN A 367 -7.97 12.65 4.08
N LEU A 368 -6.80 12.66 4.74
CA LEU A 368 -6.04 11.45 5.07
C LEU A 368 -6.28 10.99 6.53
N ASP A 369 -7.11 11.70 7.31
CA ASP A 369 -7.47 11.28 8.66
C ASP A 369 -8.17 9.92 8.66
N TRP A 370 -7.70 9.00 9.52
CA TRP A 370 -8.22 7.64 9.55
C TRP A 370 -9.71 7.55 9.93
N ASN A 371 -10.24 8.52 10.69
CA ASN A 371 -11.68 8.55 10.98
C ASN A 371 -12.46 8.92 9.72
N ILE A 372 -11.97 9.90 8.93
CA ILE A 372 -12.58 10.27 7.64
C ILE A 372 -12.50 9.08 6.65
N ILE A 373 -11.38 8.37 6.63
CA ILE A 373 -11.21 7.16 5.81
C ILE A 373 -12.20 6.08 6.25
N ALA A 374 -12.35 5.85 7.57
CA ALA A 374 -13.29 4.88 8.10
C ALA A 374 -14.74 5.25 7.79
N GLU A 375 -15.13 6.52 7.90
CA GLU A 375 -16.46 7.01 7.51
C GLU A 375 -16.76 6.73 6.02
N GLN A 376 -15.79 6.92 5.14
CA GLN A 376 -15.95 6.60 3.71
C GLN A 376 -16.15 5.09 3.50
N HIS A 377 -15.47 4.24 4.25
CA HIS A 377 -15.67 2.79 4.22
C HIS A 377 -17.04 2.41 4.75
N LEU A 378 -17.49 3.00 5.87
CA LEU A 378 -18.82 2.77 6.45
C LEU A 378 -19.95 3.11 5.46
N LYS A 379 -19.83 4.20 4.69
CA LYS A 379 -20.80 4.52 3.64
C LYS A 379 -20.89 3.41 2.59
N ILE A 380 -19.76 2.78 2.24
CA ILE A 380 -19.76 1.66 1.30
C ILE A 380 -20.37 0.42 1.95
N TYR A 381 -20.04 0.11 3.21
CA TYR A 381 -20.58 -1.03 3.93
C TYR A 381 -22.10 -0.96 4.06
N ASN A 382 -22.62 0.17 4.52
CA ASN A 382 -24.07 0.40 4.65
C ASN A 382 -24.81 0.26 3.31
N ASN A 383 -24.27 0.84 2.23
CA ASN A 383 -24.84 0.72 0.90
C ASN A 383 -24.84 -0.73 0.38
N THR A 384 -23.85 -1.51 0.77
CA THR A 384 -23.71 -2.92 0.36
C THR A 384 -24.72 -3.80 1.09
N THR A 385 -24.90 -3.61 2.40
CA THR A 385 -25.87 -4.38 3.20
C THR A 385 -27.32 -4.06 2.84
N ILE A 386 -27.66 -2.80 2.56
CA ILE A 386 -28.97 -2.41 2.08
C ILE A 386 -29.31 -3.11 0.76
N ARG A 387 -28.39 -3.14 -0.19
CA ARG A 387 -28.60 -3.79 -1.50
C ARG A 387 -28.80 -5.30 -1.36
N SER A 388 -28.07 -5.96 -0.46
CA SER A 388 -28.23 -7.41 -0.23
C SER A 388 -29.57 -7.76 0.39
N SER A 389 -30.17 -6.87 1.18
CA SER A 389 -31.50 -7.07 1.75
C SER A 389 -32.66 -6.90 0.75
N TYR A 390 -32.40 -6.25 -0.40
CA TYR A 390 -33.39 -6.05 -1.47
C TYR A 390 -33.35 -7.07 -2.61
N ILE A 391 -32.37 -7.99 -2.62
CA ILE A 391 -32.38 -9.10 -3.58
C ILE A 391 -33.21 -10.21 -2.94
N PRO A 392 -34.43 -10.52 -3.47
CA PRO A 392 -35.21 -11.66 -2.96
C PRO A 392 -34.37 -12.92 -3.20
N ASN A 393 -34.34 -13.81 -2.19
CA ASN A 393 -33.78 -15.14 -2.36
C ASN A 393 -34.38 -15.76 -3.62
N PRO A 394 -33.58 -16.34 -4.52
CA PRO A 394 -34.14 -17.08 -5.65
C PRO A 394 -35.08 -18.14 -5.04
N VAL A 395 -36.37 -18.03 -5.39
CA VAL A 395 -37.36 -19.04 -5.07
C VAL A 395 -36.76 -20.36 -5.59
N LYS A 396 -36.52 -21.31 -4.67
CA LYS A 396 -36.21 -22.68 -5.06
C LYS A 396 -37.44 -23.16 -5.86
N ASP A 397 -37.29 -23.23 -7.19
CA ASP A 397 -38.31 -23.86 -8.01
C ASP A 397 -38.49 -25.30 -7.53
N ASP A 398 -39.62 -25.55 -6.90
CA ASP A 398 -40.10 -26.91 -6.65
C ASP A 398 -40.27 -27.58 -8.02
N PRO A 399 -39.79 -28.80 -8.22
CA PRO A 399 -39.97 -29.49 -9.48
C PRO A 399 -41.45 -29.73 -9.72
N ILE A 400 -41.98 -29.06 -10.73
CA ILE A 400 -43.37 -29.32 -11.21
C ILE A 400 -43.37 -30.78 -11.67
N LEU A 401 -44.06 -31.60 -10.90
CA LEU A 401 -44.44 -32.95 -11.28
C LEU A 401 -45.40 -32.87 -12.46
N ILE A 402 -44.88 -33.05 -13.67
CA ILE A 402 -45.73 -33.35 -14.82
C ILE A 402 -46.21 -34.77 -14.65
N ARG A 403 -47.46 -34.91 -14.24
CA ARG A 403 -48.19 -36.16 -14.38
C ARG A 403 -48.73 -36.25 -15.79
N SER A 404 -48.36 -37.35 -16.43
CA SER A 404 -48.86 -38.05 -17.65
C SER A 404 -49.97 -37.38 -18.45
#